data_1bba2838be8540f2c81834ab867a0418
#
_entry.id   1bba2838be8540f2c81834ab867a0418
#
_cell.length_a   1.000
_cell.length_b   1.000
_cell.length_c   1.000
_cell.angle_alpha   90.00
_cell.angle_beta   90.00
_cell.angle_gamma   90.00
#
_symmetry.space_group_name_H-M   'P 1'
#
loop_
_entity.id
_entity.type
_entity.pdbx_description
1 polymer ?
#
loop_
_entity_poly.entity_id
_entity_poly.type
_entity_poly.pdbx_seq_one_letter_code
_entity_poly.pdbx_strand_id
1 'polypeptide(L)'
;TAVALLAGAGGCAHLGGLPAGLSSPVPEVPELVAVAYARGDAPAAPVHRPRSPVGSWTGSWSDAEHAAAVEVVRAAIGRGEVYQANVVGHRRAAHRSDPLALAHAVASLPGATYRGVLSGAGWAVGCASPEQLVQVAGDRITTVPIKGTLPVEPGSRERLLASTKDRAEHVMIVDLERNDLSRVARTGSVEVERLYDLTDWSGLWQAASTVAARLREDVSTMQVLSALLPGGSVTGAPKRAACALLAGLEPLGRGPSMGALGLLWPG
;
A
#
# COMPACT_ATOMS: atom_id res chain seq x y z
N THR A 1 24.22 -8.29 -4.51
CA THR A 1 23.75 -6.96 -4.06
C THR A 1 22.23 -6.98 -4.02
N ALA A 2 21.62 -6.60 -2.88
CA ALA A 2 20.18 -6.34 -2.78
C ALA A 2 19.92 -4.84 -2.87
N VAL A 3 18.74 -4.44 -3.31
CA VAL A 3 18.35 -3.04 -3.35
C VAL A 3 17.04 -2.85 -2.59
N ALA A 4 17.07 -2.10 -1.48
CA ALA A 4 15.84 -1.63 -0.85
C ALA A 4 15.29 -0.44 -1.63
N LEU A 5 13.98 -0.46 -1.89
CA LEU A 5 13.27 0.55 -2.65
C LEU A 5 12.15 1.14 -1.80
N LEU A 6 12.10 2.46 -1.70
CA LEU A 6 10.93 3.20 -1.26
C LEU A 6 10.43 4.04 -2.44
N ALA A 7 9.18 3.90 -2.79
CA ALA A 7 8.49 4.79 -3.69
C ALA A 7 7.32 5.43 -2.94
N GLY A 8 7.34 6.73 -2.73
CA GLY A 8 6.21 7.49 -2.23
C GLY A 8 5.06 7.48 -3.23
N ALA A 9 3.89 7.92 -2.83
CA ALA A 9 2.71 7.90 -3.69
C ALA A 9 2.89 8.71 -4.99
N GLY A 10 3.58 9.87 -4.92
CA GLY A 10 3.94 10.65 -6.09
C GLY A 10 4.89 9.89 -7.02
N GLY A 11 5.93 9.26 -6.45
CA GLY A 11 6.84 8.40 -7.19
C GLY A 11 6.14 7.20 -7.83
N CYS A 12 5.21 6.55 -7.11
CA CYS A 12 4.38 5.47 -7.65
C CYS A 12 3.49 5.95 -8.82
N ALA A 13 2.85 7.12 -8.69
CA ALA A 13 2.04 7.70 -9.75
C ALA A 13 2.89 8.01 -11.00
N HIS A 14 4.07 8.58 -10.80
CA HIS A 14 5.01 8.86 -11.89
C HIS A 14 5.44 7.57 -12.61
N LEU A 15 5.85 6.54 -11.87
CA LEU A 15 6.24 5.23 -12.44
C LEU A 15 5.08 4.57 -13.20
N GLY A 16 3.85 4.68 -12.70
CA GLY A 16 2.65 4.15 -13.34
C GLY A 16 2.10 5.00 -14.49
N GLY A 17 2.65 6.19 -14.74
CA GLY A 17 2.15 7.14 -15.74
C GLY A 17 0.74 7.65 -15.41
N LEU A 18 0.45 7.86 -14.12
CA LEU A 18 -0.86 8.26 -13.60
C LEU A 18 -0.84 9.69 -13.03
N PRO A 19 -2.00 10.35 -12.90
CA PRO A 19 -2.08 11.63 -12.22
C PRO A 19 -1.52 11.56 -10.80
N ALA A 20 -0.60 12.45 -10.46
CA ALA A 20 -0.10 12.64 -9.12
C ALA A 20 -0.99 13.64 -8.35
N GLY A 21 -1.10 13.45 -7.04
CA GLY A 21 -1.73 14.42 -6.15
C GLY A 21 -0.81 15.60 -5.83
N LEU A 22 -1.12 16.31 -4.75
CA LEU A 22 -0.31 17.39 -4.21
C LEU A 22 1.08 16.89 -3.75
N SER A 23 1.99 17.83 -3.51
CA SER A 23 3.32 17.51 -2.97
C SER A 23 3.26 16.82 -1.62
N SER A 24 4.25 15.99 -1.33
CA SER A 24 4.39 15.27 -0.06
C SER A 24 4.29 16.22 1.14
N PRO A 25 3.53 15.85 2.20
CA PRO A 25 3.50 16.61 3.45
C PRO A 25 4.79 16.45 4.28
N VAL A 26 5.70 15.60 3.84
CA VAL A 26 7.01 15.34 4.45
C VAL A 26 8.10 15.42 3.38
N PRO A 27 8.44 16.64 2.92
CA PRO A 27 9.36 16.86 1.80
C PRO A 27 10.78 16.36 2.07
N GLU A 28 11.13 16.12 3.34
CA GLU A 28 12.41 15.54 3.74
C GLU A 28 12.55 14.08 3.29
N VAL A 29 11.43 13.36 3.09
CA VAL A 29 11.43 12.00 2.56
C VAL A 29 11.34 12.06 1.04
N PRO A 30 12.38 11.64 0.31
CA PRO A 30 12.35 11.65 -1.16
C PRO A 30 11.23 10.75 -1.71
N GLU A 31 10.65 11.14 -2.84
CA GLU A 31 9.60 10.36 -3.53
C GLU A 31 10.10 9.01 -4.06
N LEU A 32 11.40 8.89 -4.33
CA LEU A 32 12.03 7.62 -4.70
C LEU A 32 13.36 7.50 -3.97
N VAL A 33 13.57 6.37 -3.32
CA VAL A 33 14.82 6.01 -2.65
C VAL A 33 15.19 4.59 -3.04
N ALA A 34 16.42 4.41 -3.51
CA ALA A 34 16.99 3.11 -3.77
C ALA A 34 18.33 3.00 -3.01
N VAL A 35 18.44 2.02 -2.14
CA VAL A 35 19.66 1.78 -1.36
C VAL A 35 20.21 0.40 -1.69
N ALA A 36 21.41 0.36 -2.25
CA ALA A 36 22.09 -0.88 -2.56
C ALA A 36 22.86 -1.41 -1.32
N TYR A 37 22.65 -2.68 -1.01
CA TYR A 37 23.31 -3.39 0.08
C TYR A 37 24.21 -4.47 -0.47
N ALA A 38 25.46 -4.48 -0.03
CA ALA A 38 26.33 -5.64 -0.21
C ALA A 38 25.88 -6.77 0.73
N ARG A 39 26.10 -8.02 0.30
CA ARG A 39 25.89 -9.18 1.19
C ARG A 39 26.97 -9.15 2.28
N GLY A 40 26.56 -9.26 3.51
CA GLY A 40 27.43 -9.29 4.69
C GLY A 40 26.63 -9.75 5.92
N ASP A 41 27.32 -9.95 7.02
CA ASP A 41 26.68 -10.23 8.30
C ASP A 41 25.92 -8.97 8.74
N ALA A 42 24.60 -9.10 8.87
CA ALA A 42 23.81 -8.02 9.40
C ALA A 42 24.15 -7.85 10.91
N PRO A 43 24.60 -6.67 11.35
CA PRO A 43 24.70 -6.44 12.78
C PRO A 43 23.31 -6.65 13.40
N ALA A 44 23.27 -7.20 14.62
CA ALA A 44 22.00 -7.32 15.36
C ALA A 44 21.32 -5.96 15.38
N ALA A 45 20.10 -5.88 14.86
CA ALA A 45 19.36 -4.63 14.83
C ALA A 45 19.23 -4.10 16.27
N PRO A 46 19.72 -2.90 16.57
CA PRO A 46 19.62 -2.35 17.90
C PRO A 46 18.14 -2.25 18.27
N VAL A 47 17.80 -2.70 19.49
CA VAL A 47 16.42 -2.57 20.00
C VAL A 47 16.19 -1.09 20.32
N HIS A 48 15.75 -0.35 19.33
CA HIS A 48 15.35 1.03 19.52
C HIS A 48 13.96 1.08 20.17
N ARG A 49 13.90 1.60 21.39
CA ARG A 49 12.62 1.92 22.05
C ARG A 49 12.43 3.43 22.06
N PRO A 50 11.27 3.94 21.65
CA PRO A 50 10.97 5.37 21.80
C PRO A 50 11.09 5.76 23.28
N ARG A 51 11.85 6.82 23.57
CA ARG A 51 12.08 7.27 24.95
C ARG A 51 11.05 8.27 25.44
N SER A 52 10.28 8.81 24.53
CA SER A 52 9.30 9.85 24.85
C SER A 52 7.96 9.52 24.21
N PRO A 53 6.84 9.84 24.87
CA PRO A 53 5.54 9.71 24.26
C PRO A 53 5.42 10.61 23.02
N VAL A 54 4.64 10.17 22.06
CA VAL A 54 4.23 10.98 20.91
C VAL A 54 3.18 11.99 21.41
N GLY A 55 3.25 13.22 20.95
CA GLY A 55 2.29 14.26 21.28
C GLY A 55 0.88 14.00 20.76
N SER A 56 0.00 14.96 20.91
CA SER A 56 -1.37 14.86 20.40
C SER A 56 -1.40 14.77 18.89
N TRP A 57 -2.25 13.90 18.37
CA TRP A 57 -2.43 13.69 16.94
C TRP A 57 -3.37 14.74 16.34
N THR A 58 -2.94 15.35 15.24
CA THR A 58 -3.76 16.27 14.42
C THR A 58 -4.00 15.64 13.06
N GLY A 59 -5.27 15.56 12.64
CA GLY A 59 -5.66 15.10 11.31
C GLY A 59 -5.45 16.16 10.23
N SER A 60 -5.29 15.73 8.98
CA SER A 60 -5.31 16.61 7.80
C SER A 60 -6.72 17.00 7.36
N TRP A 61 -7.73 16.28 7.86
CA TRP A 61 -9.15 16.51 7.66
C TRP A 61 -9.84 16.73 8.99
N SER A 62 -10.86 17.57 9.02
CA SER A 62 -11.94 17.43 9.98
C SER A 62 -12.90 16.33 9.51
N ASP A 63 -13.72 15.80 10.41
CA ASP A 63 -14.73 14.80 10.06
C ASP A 63 -15.71 15.31 8.99
N ALA A 64 -16.05 16.59 9.05
CA ALA A 64 -16.95 17.24 8.07
C ALA A 64 -16.29 17.35 6.67
N GLU A 65 -15.04 17.75 6.58
CA GLU A 65 -14.30 17.83 5.32
C GLU A 65 -14.13 16.43 4.70
N HIS A 66 -13.77 15.43 5.50
CA HIS A 66 -13.67 14.05 5.02
C HIS A 66 -15.02 13.54 4.52
N ALA A 67 -16.10 13.77 5.25
CA ALA A 67 -17.45 13.40 4.81
C ALA A 67 -17.84 14.08 3.49
N ALA A 68 -17.52 15.36 3.33
CA ALA A 68 -17.77 16.08 2.07
C ALA A 68 -16.97 15.47 0.89
N ALA A 69 -15.72 15.11 1.10
CA ALA A 69 -14.90 14.44 0.07
C ALA A 69 -15.49 13.06 -0.30
N VAL A 70 -15.98 12.30 0.67
CA VAL A 70 -16.67 11.02 0.42
C VAL A 70 -17.93 11.23 -0.42
N GLU A 71 -18.72 12.29 -0.17
CA GLU A 71 -19.90 12.57 -0.98
C GLU A 71 -19.55 12.93 -2.43
N VAL A 72 -18.42 13.61 -2.69
CA VAL A 72 -17.94 13.85 -4.06
C VAL A 72 -17.61 12.52 -4.75
N VAL A 73 -16.95 11.60 -4.05
CA VAL A 73 -16.66 10.27 -4.58
C VAL A 73 -17.94 9.48 -4.85
N ARG A 74 -18.92 9.52 -3.93
CA ARG A 74 -20.22 8.86 -4.13
C ARG A 74 -20.96 9.41 -5.35
N ALA A 75 -20.92 10.73 -5.55
CA ALA A 75 -21.49 11.36 -6.74
C ALA A 75 -20.77 10.91 -8.02
N ALA A 76 -19.45 10.80 -8.01
CA ALA A 76 -18.66 10.28 -9.14
C ALA A 76 -19.01 8.80 -9.45
N ILE A 77 -19.21 7.98 -8.42
CA ILE A 77 -19.70 6.60 -8.57
C ILE A 77 -21.09 6.61 -9.22
N GLY A 78 -22.02 7.47 -8.75
CA GLY A 78 -23.35 7.59 -9.31
C GLY A 78 -23.38 8.03 -10.78
N ARG A 79 -22.36 8.76 -11.24
CA ARG A 79 -22.18 9.13 -12.66
C ARG A 79 -21.45 8.07 -13.49
N GLY A 80 -20.96 6.99 -12.86
CA GLY A 80 -20.22 5.92 -13.53
C GLY A 80 -18.77 6.29 -13.87
N GLU A 81 -18.19 7.31 -13.25
CA GLU A 81 -16.82 7.76 -13.49
C GLU A 81 -15.80 6.85 -12.80
N VAL A 82 -16.12 6.36 -11.62
CA VAL A 82 -15.33 5.40 -10.83
C VAL A 82 -16.27 4.37 -10.20
N TYR A 83 -15.75 3.19 -9.92
CA TYR A 83 -16.43 2.18 -9.08
C TYR A 83 -16.06 2.34 -7.61
N GLN A 84 -14.83 2.77 -7.36
CA GLN A 84 -14.27 3.02 -6.03
C GLN A 84 -13.17 4.06 -6.11
N ALA A 85 -13.01 4.85 -5.04
CA ALA A 85 -11.81 5.64 -4.80
C ALA A 85 -11.48 5.61 -3.29
N ASN A 86 -10.20 5.48 -2.96
CA ASN A 86 -9.70 5.40 -1.58
C ASN A 86 -9.26 6.78 -1.10
N VAL A 87 -10.15 7.50 -0.42
CA VAL A 87 -9.87 8.84 0.15
C VAL A 87 -8.99 8.70 1.38
N VAL A 88 -7.81 9.30 1.36
CA VAL A 88 -6.79 9.15 2.40
C VAL A 88 -6.59 10.45 3.15
N GLY A 89 -6.39 10.33 4.47
CA GLY A 89 -5.95 11.42 5.33
C GLY A 89 -4.69 11.06 6.09
N HIS A 90 -4.03 12.07 6.63
CA HIS A 90 -2.84 11.94 7.45
C HIS A 90 -3.13 12.34 8.89
N ARG A 91 -2.38 11.74 9.80
CA ARG A 91 -2.28 12.22 11.18
C ARG A 91 -0.82 12.53 11.48
N ARG A 92 -0.59 13.67 12.11
CA ARG A 92 0.73 14.12 12.53
C ARG A 92 0.75 14.39 14.02
N ALA A 93 1.90 14.16 14.64
CA ALA A 93 2.14 14.51 16.04
C ALA A 93 3.60 14.90 16.23
N ALA A 94 3.83 15.84 17.13
CA ALA A 94 5.19 16.18 17.53
C ALA A 94 5.81 15.06 18.36
N HIS A 95 7.11 14.85 18.24
CA HIS A 95 7.86 13.89 19.04
C HIS A 95 9.25 14.42 19.36
N ARG A 96 9.87 13.86 20.40
CA ARG A 96 11.26 14.14 20.81
C ARG A 96 12.15 12.89 20.75
N SER A 97 11.58 11.78 20.28
CA SER A 97 12.34 10.55 20.11
C SER A 97 13.14 10.60 18.81
N ASP A 98 14.19 9.80 18.75
CA ASP A 98 14.90 9.51 17.51
C ASP A 98 13.90 8.97 16.46
N PRO A 99 13.82 9.56 15.24
CA PRO A 99 12.95 9.08 14.18
C PRO A 99 13.14 7.60 13.86
N LEU A 100 14.38 7.13 13.89
CA LEU A 100 14.72 5.73 13.64
C LEU A 100 14.13 4.81 14.72
N ALA A 101 14.13 5.22 15.99
CA ALA A 101 13.51 4.47 17.06
C ALA A 101 11.98 4.36 16.88
N LEU A 102 11.32 5.41 16.41
CA LEU A 102 9.89 5.39 16.10
C LEU A 102 9.60 4.48 14.90
N ALA A 103 10.40 4.56 13.83
CA ALA A 103 10.26 3.71 12.66
C ALA A 103 10.41 2.22 13.01
N HIS A 104 11.39 1.86 13.84
CA HIS A 104 11.54 0.50 14.34
C HIS A 104 10.37 0.05 15.22
N ALA A 105 9.82 0.94 16.05
CA ALA A 105 8.63 0.62 16.85
C ALA A 105 7.43 0.28 15.96
N VAL A 106 7.22 1.05 14.87
CA VAL A 106 6.17 0.75 13.88
C VAL A 106 6.44 -0.59 13.18
N ALA A 107 7.65 -0.81 12.67
CA ALA A 107 8.00 -2.06 11.99
C ALA A 107 7.95 -3.30 12.90
N SER A 108 7.93 -3.10 14.23
CA SER A 108 7.85 -4.17 15.23
C SER A 108 6.41 -4.45 15.70
N LEU A 109 5.40 -3.83 15.09
CA LEU A 109 4.01 -4.10 15.44
C LEU A 109 3.69 -5.58 15.22
N PRO A 110 2.97 -6.22 16.15
CA PRO A 110 2.60 -7.63 16.04
C PRO A 110 1.83 -7.89 14.73
N GLY A 111 2.06 -9.04 14.10
CA GLY A 111 1.36 -9.45 12.89
C GLY A 111 1.79 -8.75 11.60
N ALA A 112 2.64 -7.73 11.65
CA ALA A 112 3.16 -7.08 10.44
C ALA A 112 3.91 -8.08 9.55
N THR A 113 3.34 -8.45 8.42
CA THR A 113 3.91 -9.44 7.48
C THR A 113 4.99 -8.79 6.63
N TYR A 114 4.68 -7.65 6.03
CA TYR A 114 5.58 -6.90 5.16
C TYR A 114 6.10 -5.67 5.91
N ARG A 115 7.18 -5.87 6.65
CA ARG A 115 7.75 -4.85 7.52
C ARG A 115 9.13 -4.43 7.06
N GLY A 116 9.47 -3.17 7.31
CA GLY A 116 10.78 -2.66 7.01
C GLY A 116 10.99 -1.27 7.58
N VAL A 117 12.24 -0.90 7.67
CA VAL A 117 12.67 0.46 8.04
C VAL A 117 13.63 0.95 6.98
N LEU A 118 13.41 2.15 6.51
CA LEU A 118 14.35 2.87 5.66
C LEU A 118 14.58 4.25 6.27
N SER A 119 15.81 4.72 6.28
CA SER A 119 16.17 6.02 6.84
C SER A 119 17.20 6.75 6.00
N GLY A 120 17.24 8.05 6.16
CA GLY A 120 18.22 8.95 5.58
C GLY A 120 18.52 10.11 6.51
N ALA A 121 19.17 11.14 6.00
CA ALA A 121 19.52 12.31 6.80
C ALA A 121 18.24 13.04 7.28
N GLY A 122 17.95 12.96 8.57
CA GLY A 122 16.83 13.66 9.20
C GLY A 122 15.45 13.00 9.05
N TRP A 123 15.34 11.83 8.45
CA TRP A 123 14.07 11.11 8.30
C TRP A 123 14.20 9.60 8.50
N ALA A 124 13.10 8.97 8.86
CA ALA A 124 12.96 7.52 8.85
C ALA A 124 11.52 7.14 8.49
N VAL A 125 11.36 6.06 7.74
CA VAL A 125 10.07 5.46 7.39
C VAL A 125 10.02 4.06 8.00
N GLY A 126 9.02 3.82 8.84
CA GLY A 126 8.69 2.49 9.36
C GLY A 126 7.43 1.96 8.67
N CYS A 127 7.52 0.77 8.12
CA CYS A 127 6.42 0.07 7.48
C CYS A 127 6.02 -1.16 8.30
N ALA A 128 4.71 -1.34 8.49
CA ALA A 128 4.09 -2.51 9.09
C ALA A 128 2.88 -2.93 8.25
N SER A 129 3.08 -3.12 6.94
CA SER A 129 1.99 -3.45 6.02
C SER A 129 1.53 -4.90 6.17
N PRO A 130 0.21 -5.16 6.20
CA PRO A 130 -0.34 -6.50 6.03
C PRO A 130 -0.36 -6.94 4.56
N GLU A 131 -0.31 -5.99 3.62
CA GLU A 131 -0.63 -6.21 2.22
C GLU A 131 0.61 -6.37 1.34
N GLN A 132 0.62 -7.40 0.51
CA GLN A 132 1.64 -7.65 -0.50
C GLN A 132 1.25 -6.97 -1.81
N LEU A 133 1.99 -5.92 -2.18
CA LEU A 133 1.83 -5.30 -3.48
C LEU A 133 2.26 -6.26 -4.60
N VAL A 134 3.47 -6.79 -4.51
CA VAL A 134 4.03 -7.70 -5.52
C VAL A 134 5.14 -8.56 -4.94
N GLN A 135 5.18 -9.81 -5.38
CA GLN A 135 6.33 -10.70 -5.22
C GLN A 135 6.64 -11.35 -6.56
N VAL A 136 7.91 -11.39 -6.91
CA VAL A 136 8.42 -12.12 -8.07
C VAL A 136 9.41 -13.18 -7.60
N ALA A 137 9.20 -14.42 -8.02
CA ALA A 137 10.08 -15.55 -7.73
C ALA A 137 10.27 -16.37 -9.03
N GLY A 138 11.46 -16.25 -9.63
CA GLY A 138 11.67 -16.75 -10.98
C GLY A 138 10.77 -16.03 -11.98
N ASP A 139 9.98 -16.76 -12.74
CA ASP A 139 8.98 -16.21 -13.66
C ASP A 139 7.58 -16.02 -13.02
N ARG A 140 7.38 -16.46 -11.78
CA ARG A 140 6.09 -16.32 -11.10
C ARG A 140 5.98 -14.95 -10.43
N ILE A 141 4.89 -14.24 -10.73
CA ILE A 141 4.52 -12.99 -10.10
C ILE A 141 3.21 -13.17 -9.33
N THR A 142 3.12 -12.58 -8.13
CA THR A 142 1.91 -12.61 -7.28
C THR A 142 1.63 -11.26 -6.67
N THR A 143 0.35 -10.96 -6.46
CA THR A 143 -0.15 -9.86 -5.63
C THR A 143 -1.20 -10.40 -4.65
N VAL A 144 -1.30 -9.80 -3.46
CA VAL A 144 -2.25 -10.25 -2.42
C VAL A 144 -3.03 -9.05 -1.89
N PRO A 145 -4.04 -8.58 -2.65
CA PRO A 145 -4.90 -7.48 -2.20
C PRO A 145 -5.75 -7.89 -0.99
N ILE A 146 -5.99 -6.90 -0.13
CA ILE A 146 -6.83 -7.02 1.07
C ILE A 146 -8.01 -6.05 0.96
N LYS A 147 -9.23 -6.55 1.17
CA LYS A 147 -10.45 -5.74 1.37
C LYS A 147 -11.38 -6.46 2.34
N GLY A 148 -12.03 -5.69 3.18
CA GLY A 148 -12.84 -6.21 4.28
C GLY A 148 -12.00 -6.47 5.53
N THR A 149 -12.31 -5.74 6.60
CA THR A 149 -11.59 -5.85 7.88
C THR A 149 -12.58 -5.70 9.03
N LEU A 150 -12.51 -6.59 10.01
CA LEU A 150 -13.26 -6.52 11.26
C LEU A 150 -12.37 -6.93 12.43
N PRO A 151 -12.59 -6.40 13.64
CA PRO A 151 -11.96 -6.93 14.85
C PRO A 151 -12.22 -8.42 15.04
N VAL A 152 -11.26 -9.15 15.61
CA VAL A 152 -11.43 -10.55 15.99
C VAL A 152 -12.30 -10.62 17.25
N GLU A 153 -13.59 -10.86 17.05
CA GLU A 153 -14.61 -10.98 18.07
C GLU A 153 -15.54 -12.15 17.74
N PRO A 154 -16.29 -12.69 18.70
CA PRO A 154 -17.27 -13.75 18.42
C PRO A 154 -18.23 -13.36 17.30
N GLY A 155 -18.35 -14.21 16.27
CA GLY A 155 -19.23 -14.00 15.11
C GLY A 155 -18.75 -12.98 14.08
N SER A 156 -17.61 -12.29 14.27
CA SER A 156 -17.13 -11.30 13.31
C SER A 156 -16.61 -11.94 12.02
N ARG A 157 -16.04 -13.14 12.12
CA ARG A 157 -15.58 -13.91 10.95
C ARG A 157 -16.76 -14.24 10.02
N GLU A 158 -17.83 -14.73 10.58
CA GLU A 158 -19.06 -15.08 9.85
C GLU A 158 -19.72 -13.82 9.26
N ARG A 159 -19.76 -12.72 10.01
CA ARG A 159 -20.25 -11.42 9.49
C ARG A 159 -19.46 -10.95 8.30
N LEU A 160 -18.12 -11.03 8.33
CA LEU A 160 -17.28 -10.62 7.21
C LEU A 160 -17.50 -11.53 5.99
N LEU A 161 -17.60 -12.84 6.18
CA LEU A 161 -17.92 -13.79 5.11
C LEU A 161 -19.30 -13.54 4.49
N ALA A 162 -20.28 -13.12 5.29
CA ALA A 162 -21.65 -12.85 4.84
C ALA A 162 -21.81 -11.44 4.23
N SER A 163 -20.82 -10.55 4.37
CA SER A 163 -20.90 -9.19 3.87
C SER A 163 -20.87 -9.15 2.34
N THR A 164 -22.02 -8.87 1.73
CA THR A 164 -22.14 -8.72 0.28
C THR A 164 -21.39 -7.49 -0.24
N LYS A 165 -21.34 -6.41 0.56
CA LYS A 165 -20.61 -5.19 0.25
C LYS A 165 -19.11 -5.47 0.18
N ASP A 166 -18.52 -6.04 1.25
CA ASP A 166 -17.08 -6.28 1.32
C ASP A 166 -16.64 -7.27 0.23
N ARG A 167 -17.47 -8.27 -0.04
CA ARG A 167 -17.23 -9.23 -1.12
C ARG A 167 -17.26 -8.56 -2.50
N ALA A 168 -18.20 -7.66 -2.76
CA ALA A 168 -18.28 -6.94 -4.03
C ALA A 168 -17.06 -6.02 -4.23
N GLU A 169 -16.67 -5.25 -3.21
CA GLU A 169 -15.47 -4.41 -3.23
C GLU A 169 -14.22 -5.26 -3.47
N HIS A 170 -14.13 -6.41 -2.82
CA HIS A 170 -12.99 -7.32 -2.93
C HIS A 170 -12.85 -7.91 -4.35
N VAL A 171 -13.94 -8.40 -4.93
CA VAL A 171 -13.96 -8.94 -6.30
C VAL A 171 -13.51 -7.88 -7.31
N MET A 172 -13.97 -6.64 -7.13
CA MET A 172 -13.56 -5.53 -8.00
C MET A 172 -12.06 -5.25 -7.92
N ILE A 173 -11.46 -5.28 -6.73
CA ILE A 173 -10.01 -5.08 -6.58
C ILE A 173 -9.24 -6.27 -7.16
N VAL A 174 -9.71 -7.48 -6.95
CA VAL A 174 -9.10 -8.67 -7.57
C VAL A 174 -9.10 -8.56 -9.10
N ASP A 175 -10.18 -8.08 -9.70
CA ASP A 175 -10.25 -7.88 -11.15
C ASP A 175 -9.28 -6.77 -11.62
N LEU A 176 -9.15 -5.69 -10.86
CA LEU A 176 -8.15 -4.66 -11.12
C LEU A 176 -6.72 -5.22 -11.07
N GLU A 177 -6.38 -6.01 -10.05
CA GLU A 177 -5.05 -6.64 -9.92
C GLU A 177 -4.80 -7.65 -11.06
N ARG A 178 -5.81 -8.40 -11.49
CA ARG A 178 -5.72 -9.27 -12.68
C ARG A 178 -5.40 -8.46 -13.94
N ASN A 179 -6.07 -7.33 -14.12
CA ASN A 179 -5.80 -6.43 -15.25
C ASN A 179 -4.37 -5.88 -15.19
N ASP A 180 -3.89 -5.46 -14.04
CA ASP A 180 -2.53 -4.94 -13.87
C ASP A 180 -1.47 -6.01 -14.15
N LEU A 181 -1.64 -7.22 -13.60
CA LEU A 181 -0.75 -8.35 -13.89
C LEU A 181 -0.76 -8.74 -15.38
N SER A 182 -1.91 -8.66 -16.06
CA SER A 182 -2.02 -9.02 -17.47
C SER A 182 -1.10 -8.18 -18.38
N ARG A 183 -0.73 -6.98 -17.96
CA ARG A 183 0.16 -6.08 -18.71
C ARG A 183 1.59 -6.62 -18.83
N VAL A 184 2.00 -7.48 -17.91
CA VAL A 184 3.36 -8.06 -17.83
C VAL A 184 3.38 -9.59 -17.92
N ALA A 185 2.21 -10.22 -17.85
CA ALA A 185 2.06 -11.67 -17.85
C ALA A 185 2.03 -12.29 -19.25
N ARG A 186 2.38 -13.55 -19.34
CA ARG A 186 2.11 -14.41 -20.50
C ARG A 186 0.59 -14.51 -20.67
N THR A 187 0.12 -14.42 -21.88
CA THR A 187 -1.31 -14.54 -22.21
C THR A 187 -1.90 -15.83 -21.64
N GLY A 188 -3.03 -15.73 -20.94
CA GLY A 188 -3.73 -16.86 -20.34
C GLY A 188 -3.15 -17.38 -19.04
N SER A 189 -2.08 -16.77 -18.50
CA SER A 189 -1.44 -17.23 -17.25
C SER A 189 -1.94 -16.55 -15.98
N VAL A 190 -2.79 -15.52 -16.09
CA VAL A 190 -3.32 -14.82 -14.91
C VAL A 190 -4.43 -15.64 -14.28
N GLU A 191 -4.27 -16.00 -13.02
CA GLU A 191 -5.22 -16.82 -12.27
C GLU A 191 -5.45 -16.25 -10.87
N VAL A 192 -6.62 -16.52 -10.30
CA VAL A 192 -6.96 -16.26 -8.90
C VAL A 192 -6.81 -17.56 -8.14
N GLU A 193 -5.67 -17.75 -7.47
CA GLU A 193 -5.37 -19.00 -6.74
C GLU A 193 -6.21 -19.14 -5.48
N ARG A 194 -6.47 -18.00 -4.82
CA ARG A 194 -7.31 -17.92 -3.61
C ARG A 194 -8.19 -16.68 -3.72
N LEU A 195 -9.45 -16.84 -3.38
CA LEU A 195 -10.41 -15.75 -3.39
C LEU A 195 -11.08 -15.61 -2.04
N TYR A 196 -10.94 -14.41 -1.43
CA TYR A 196 -11.62 -14.03 -0.19
C TYR A 196 -11.30 -14.92 1.01
N ASP A 197 -10.02 -15.27 1.19
CA ASP A 197 -9.55 -16.00 2.37
C ASP A 197 -9.44 -15.06 3.57
N LEU A 198 -9.96 -15.49 4.72
CA LEU A 198 -9.87 -14.73 5.95
C LEU A 198 -8.62 -15.12 6.74
N THR A 199 -7.80 -14.14 7.05
CA THR A 199 -6.62 -14.27 7.91
C THR A 199 -6.74 -13.36 9.13
N ASP A 200 -6.26 -13.81 10.29
CA ASP A 200 -6.09 -12.96 11.46
C ASP A 200 -4.79 -12.17 11.32
N TRP A 201 -4.89 -10.86 11.31
CA TRP A 201 -3.76 -9.96 11.36
C TRP A 201 -3.86 -9.09 12.61
N SER A 202 -3.04 -9.41 13.62
CA SER A 202 -2.95 -8.61 14.87
C SER A 202 -4.30 -8.31 15.54
N GLY A 203 -5.19 -9.31 15.61
CA GLY A 203 -6.52 -9.17 16.18
C GLY A 203 -7.56 -8.56 15.23
N LEU A 204 -7.25 -8.50 13.93
CA LEU A 204 -8.16 -8.09 12.87
C LEU A 204 -8.35 -9.22 11.87
N TRP A 205 -9.59 -9.63 11.62
CA TRP A 205 -9.92 -10.42 10.43
C TRP A 205 -9.73 -9.57 9.19
N GLN A 206 -8.97 -10.07 8.24
CA GLN A 206 -8.79 -9.45 6.92
C GLN A 206 -9.10 -10.47 5.82
N ALA A 207 -9.89 -10.05 4.84
CA ALA A 207 -10.13 -10.83 3.65
C ALA A 207 -9.05 -10.53 2.61
N ALA A 208 -8.32 -11.56 2.20
CA ALA A 208 -7.24 -11.49 1.22
C ALA A 208 -7.52 -12.41 0.04
N SER A 209 -6.99 -12.06 -1.13
CA SER A 209 -6.97 -12.94 -2.30
C SER A 209 -5.57 -13.03 -2.86
N THR A 210 -5.23 -14.17 -3.48
CA THR A 210 -3.96 -14.34 -4.18
C THR A 210 -4.23 -14.35 -5.68
N VAL A 211 -3.68 -13.37 -6.38
CA VAL A 211 -3.66 -13.32 -7.83
C VAL A 211 -2.26 -13.61 -8.31
N ALA A 212 -2.10 -14.56 -9.21
CA ALA A 212 -0.81 -15.00 -9.72
C ALA A 212 -0.76 -14.98 -11.24
N ALA A 213 0.46 -14.89 -11.78
CA ALA A 213 0.69 -15.02 -13.22
C ALA A 213 2.12 -15.50 -13.51
N ARG A 214 2.40 -15.80 -14.78
CA ARG A 214 3.74 -16.02 -15.30
C ARG A 214 4.20 -14.81 -16.08
N LEU A 215 5.35 -14.24 -15.72
CA LEU A 215 5.95 -13.11 -16.44
C LEU A 215 6.35 -13.51 -17.85
N ARG A 216 6.21 -12.58 -18.78
CA ARG A 216 6.88 -12.72 -20.10
C ARG A 216 8.40 -12.60 -19.91
N GLU A 217 9.16 -13.22 -20.78
CA GLU A 217 10.63 -13.27 -20.71
C GLU A 217 11.30 -11.89 -20.95
N ASP A 218 10.61 -11.03 -21.69
CA ASP A 218 11.08 -9.68 -22.07
C ASP A 218 10.76 -8.59 -21.04
N VAL A 219 10.15 -8.95 -19.89
CA VAL A 219 9.70 -7.97 -18.91
C VAL A 219 10.80 -7.62 -17.91
N SER A 220 11.15 -6.36 -17.84
CA SER A 220 12.06 -5.82 -16.83
C SER A 220 11.34 -5.54 -15.49
N THR A 221 12.11 -5.45 -14.40
CA THR A 221 11.61 -5.01 -13.09
C THR A 221 10.87 -3.66 -13.16
N MET A 222 11.38 -2.72 -13.96
CA MET A 222 10.73 -1.42 -14.12
C MET A 222 9.36 -1.52 -14.78
N GLN A 223 9.20 -2.42 -15.75
CA GLN A 223 7.90 -2.68 -16.37
C GLN A 223 6.91 -3.33 -15.39
N VAL A 224 7.39 -4.24 -14.53
CA VAL A 224 6.56 -4.79 -13.43
C VAL A 224 6.09 -3.67 -12.49
N LEU A 225 7.01 -2.83 -12.01
CA LEU A 225 6.67 -1.70 -11.14
C LEU A 225 5.70 -0.73 -11.82
N SER A 226 5.94 -0.37 -13.08
CA SER A 226 5.07 0.53 -13.84
C SER A 226 3.67 -0.04 -14.11
N ALA A 227 3.54 -1.36 -14.19
CA ALA A 227 2.24 -2.01 -14.37
C ALA A 227 1.39 -1.99 -13.08
N LEU A 228 2.02 -2.15 -11.94
CA LEU A 228 1.35 -2.35 -10.65
C LEU A 228 1.23 -1.07 -9.81
N LEU A 229 2.18 -0.13 -9.96
CA LEU A 229 2.18 1.10 -9.18
C LEU A 229 1.31 2.21 -9.78
N PRO A 230 0.63 2.97 -8.92
CA PRO A 230 0.33 2.68 -7.52
C PRO A 230 -0.63 1.49 -7.41
N GLY A 231 -0.64 0.80 -6.26
CA GLY A 231 -1.52 -0.35 -6.05
C GLY A 231 -3.00 -0.01 -6.19
N GLY A 232 -3.79 -0.96 -6.70
CA GLY A 232 -5.23 -0.78 -6.90
C GLY A 232 -5.98 -0.57 -5.60
N SER A 233 -5.62 -1.31 -4.55
CA SER A 233 -6.26 -1.27 -3.23
C SER A 233 -6.13 0.08 -2.53
N VAL A 234 -5.09 0.85 -2.83
CA VAL A 234 -4.82 2.16 -2.23
C VAL A 234 -5.25 3.33 -3.13
N THR A 235 -5.69 3.08 -4.35
CA THR A 235 -6.16 4.10 -5.31
C THR A 235 -7.65 3.95 -5.60
N GLY A 236 -8.03 3.03 -6.43
CA GLY A 236 -9.41 2.74 -6.81
C GLY A 236 -9.54 2.23 -8.25
N ALA A 237 -10.78 2.08 -8.70
CA ALA A 237 -11.10 1.52 -10.01
C ALA A 237 -12.11 2.40 -10.78
N PRO A 238 -11.88 2.68 -12.08
CA PRO A 238 -10.65 2.48 -12.85
C PRO A 238 -9.50 3.33 -12.29
N LYS A 239 -8.29 2.78 -12.25
CA LYS A 239 -7.14 3.37 -11.54
C LYS A 239 -6.84 4.83 -11.95
N ARG A 240 -6.79 5.13 -13.26
CA ARG A 240 -6.51 6.48 -13.76
C ARG A 240 -7.59 7.48 -13.36
N ALA A 241 -8.86 7.12 -13.46
CA ALA A 241 -9.98 7.99 -13.08
C ALA A 241 -9.98 8.26 -11.57
N ALA A 242 -9.76 7.21 -10.76
CA ALA A 242 -9.66 7.33 -9.32
C ALA A 242 -8.48 8.24 -8.90
N CYS A 243 -7.30 8.07 -9.49
CA CYS A 243 -6.14 8.93 -9.21
C CYS A 243 -6.41 10.40 -9.58
N ALA A 244 -7.05 10.67 -10.72
CA ALA A 244 -7.41 12.02 -11.14
C ALA A 244 -8.40 12.67 -10.18
N LEU A 245 -9.42 11.94 -9.74
CA LEU A 245 -10.41 12.40 -8.78
C LEU A 245 -9.76 12.72 -7.42
N LEU A 246 -8.96 11.80 -6.91
CA LEU A 246 -8.29 11.93 -5.60
C LEU A 246 -7.28 13.08 -5.57
N ALA A 247 -6.57 13.31 -6.68
CA ALA A 247 -5.61 14.42 -6.79
C ALA A 247 -6.26 15.79 -6.60
N GLY A 248 -7.54 15.94 -6.93
CA GLY A 248 -8.32 17.17 -6.72
C GLY A 248 -9.05 17.24 -5.38
N LEU A 249 -9.13 16.14 -4.64
CA LEU A 249 -9.89 16.07 -3.40
C LEU A 249 -9.04 16.13 -2.14
N GLU A 250 -7.90 15.43 -2.14
CA GLU A 250 -7.06 15.31 -0.94
C GLU A 250 -6.37 16.63 -0.63
N PRO A 251 -6.43 17.11 0.62
CA PRO A 251 -5.90 18.44 1.00
C PRO A 251 -4.37 18.47 1.06
N LEU A 252 -3.73 17.31 1.11
CA LEU A 252 -2.27 17.12 1.14
C LEU A 252 -1.90 15.95 0.23
N GLY A 253 -0.70 15.99 -0.31
CA GLY A 253 -0.14 14.84 -0.99
C GLY A 253 0.06 13.66 -0.03
N ARG A 254 0.11 12.45 -0.58
CA ARG A 254 0.19 11.22 0.22
C ARG A 254 1.59 10.95 0.77
N GLY A 255 2.65 11.51 0.14
CA GLY A 255 4.03 11.26 0.52
C GLY A 255 4.39 9.76 0.53
N PRO A 256 5.10 9.28 1.56
CA PRO A 256 5.42 7.84 1.68
C PRO A 256 4.20 6.97 2.00
N SER A 257 3.10 7.55 2.50
CA SER A 257 1.86 6.82 2.75
C SER A 257 1.22 6.36 1.45
N MET A 258 0.68 5.14 1.43
CA MET A 258 0.09 4.53 0.21
C MET A 258 1.08 4.40 -0.98
N GLY A 259 2.38 4.50 -0.67
CA GLY A 259 3.46 4.18 -1.58
C GLY A 259 3.82 2.69 -1.52
N ALA A 260 5.06 2.38 -1.85
CA ALA A 260 5.60 1.02 -1.80
C ALA A 260 6.96 0.99 -1.12
N LEU A 261 7.16 0.00 -0.24
CA LEU A 261 8.46 -0.33 0.33
C LEU A 261 8.77 -1.79 -0.01
N GLY A 262 9.92 -2.06 -0.58
CA GLY A 262 10.27 -3.39 -1.03
C GLY A 262 11.76 -3.67 -1.11
N LEU A 263 12.07 -4.91 -1.44
CA LEU A 263 13.44 -5.38 -1.63
C LEU A 263 13.55 -6.05 -3.01
N LEU A 264 14.49 -5.59 -3.81
CA LEU A 264 14.93 -6.23 -5.04
C LEU A 264 16.12 -7.13 -4.70
N TRP A 265 15.94 -8.42 -4.89
CA TRP A 265 16.96 -9.42 -4.62
C TRP A 265 17.41 -10.06 -5.93
N PRO A 266 18.71 -10.14 -6.22
CA PRO A 266 19.16 -10.92 -7.36
C PRO A 266 18.84 -12.40 -7.09
N GLY A 267 18.20 -13.03 -8.06
CA GLY A 267 17.90 -14.46 -8.04
C GLY A 267 19.16 -15.33 -8.06
#